data_b7c9abf9d98f0aed2eb74e7d99c06fce
#
_entry.id   b7c9abf9d98f0aed2eb74e7d99c06fce
#
_cell.length_a   1.000
_cell.length_b   1.000
_cell.length_c   1.000
_cell.angle_alpha   90.00
_cell.angle_beta   90.00
_cell.angle_gamma   90.00
#
_symmetry.space_group_name_H-M   'P 1'
#
loop_
_entity.id
_entity.type
_entity.pdbx_description
1 polymer ?
#
loop_
_entity_poly.entity_id
_entity_poly.type
_entity_poly.pdbx_seq_one_letter_code
_entity_poly.pdbx_strand_id
1 'polypeptide(L)'
;LDFGLWKNRHRFSTLLQGKISFDRKTKNAIRIGWGHKKSGKRAKFLATIFHQPYLLLEDGFLRSLGLGVDGYPPLSMVVDKLGIYYDTTRPSTLEQLVLAGECDELLAEKARSQIVTHQLSKYNQTLVDYEKEDDEPLVLVIDQTFGDMAVKYGQADAEHFTQMLQAAIAENPNAKILVKTHPDVLSGKKQGYFSPNENYPSNVHFFSEPVNPISLIKTVEKVYCVTSQMGFEALLVGKPVVTFGVPWFAGW
;
A
#
# COMPACT_ATOMS: atom_id res chain seq x y z
N LEU A 1 19.90 13.53 -0.98
CA LEU A 1 18.93 13.27 0.10
C LEU A 1 17.82 14.33 0.02
N ASP A 2 16.58 13.95 0.24
CA ASP A 2 15.53 14.92 0.52
C ASP A 2 15.44 15.21 2.03
N PHE A 3 14.71 16.25 2.37
CA PHE A 3 14.58 16.69 3.76
C PHE A 3 13.94 15.62 4.66
N GLY A 4 13.00 14.85 4.13
CA GLY A 4 12.33 13.76 4.87
C GLY A 4 13.29 12.63 5.26
N LEU A 5 14.14 12.20 4.33
CA LEU A 5 15.19 11.21 4.62
C LEU A 5 16.21 11.73 5.65
N TRP A 6 16.53 13.01 5.58
CA TRP A 6 17.46 13.61 6.55
C TRP A 6 16.84 13.76 7.94
N LYS A 7 15.63 14.22 8.04
CA LYS A 7 14.91 14.34 9.33
C LYS A 7 14.86 13.00 10.08
N ASN A 8 14.70 11.89 9.36
CA ASN A 8 14.60 10.55 9.93
C ASN A 8 15.92 9.74 9.83
N ARG A 9 17.07 10.38 9.54
CA ARG A 9 18.34 9.70 9.26
C ARG A 9 18.79 8.69 10.32
N HIS A 10 18.56 8.99 11.60
CA HIS A 10 18.97 8.09 12.68
C HIS A 10 18.19 6.77 12.62
N ARG A 11 16.88 6.83 12.38
CA ARG A 11 16.03 5.64 12.24
C ARG A 11 16.40 4.84 10.99
N PHE A 12 16.57 5.52 9.88
CA PHE A 12 17.01 4.84 8.65
C PHE A 12 18.42 4.28 8.77
N SER A 13 19.33 4.93 9.50
CA SER A 13 20.63 4.36 9.81
C SER A 13 20.53 3.05 10.60
N THR A 14 19.61 2.98 11.57
CA THR A 14 19.34 1.76 12.32
C THR A 14 18.73 0.66 11.44
N LEU A 15 17.69 0.98 10.67
CA LEU A 15 17.01 0.02 9.80
C LEU A 15 17.93 -0.51 8.68
N LEU A 16 18.79 0.34 8.14
CA LEU A 16 19.74 -0.01 7.06
C LEU A 16 21.09 -0.51 7.61
N GLN A 17 21.28 -0.52 8.91
CA GLN A 17 22.55 -0.86 9.57
C GLN A 17 23.75 -0.10 8.97
N GLY A 18 23.54 1.19 8.63
CA GLY A 18 24.52 2.01 7.94
C GLY A 18 24.45 3.49 8.25
N LYS A 19 25.57 4.21 8.13
CA LYS A 19 25.62 5.65 8.35
C LYS A 19 25.02 6.40 7.16
N ILE A 20 24.03 7.25 7.42
CA ILE A 20 23.45 8.14 6.42
C ILE A 20 24.09 9.51 6.48
N SER A 21 24.63 10.00 5.37
CA SER A 21 25.25 11.32 5.26
C SER A 21 24.86 12.04 3.96
N PHE A 22 25.07 13.36 3.93
CA PHE A 22 24.95 14.19 2.72
C PHE A 22 26.25 14.29 1.91
N ASP A 23 27.31 13.69 2.38
CA ASP A 23 28.59 13.77 1.71
C ASP A 23 28.50 13.15 0.30
N ARG A 24 28.76 13.98 -0.72
CA ARG A 24 28.75 13.56 -2.12
C ARG A 24 30.07 12.96 -2.58
N LYS A 25 31.12 13.17 -1.81
CA LYS A 25 32.50 12.79 -2.17
C LYS A 25 32.89 11.42 -1.60
N THR A 26 32.08 10.83 -0.72
CA THR A 26 32.37 9.52 -0.15
C THR A 26 32.49 8.46 -1.23
N LYS A 27 33.69 7.91 -1.39
CA LYS A 27 33.92 6.73 -2.23
C LYS A 27 33.23 5.52 -1.59
N ASN A 28 32.76 4.57 -2.40
CA ASN A 28 32.05 3.36 -1.95
C ASN A 28 30.73 3.64 -1.20
N ALA A 29 30.09 4.77 -1.46
CA ALA A 29 28.78 5.08 -0.92
C ALA A 29 27.67 4.43 -1.74
N ILE A 30 26.58 4.04 -1.05
CA ILE A 30 25.32 3.65 -1.68
C ILE A 30 24.43 4.89 -1.79
N ARG A 31 23.89 5.17 -2.96
CA ARG A 31 22.96 6.27 -3.18
C ARG A 31 21.56 5.84 -2.75
N ILE A 32 20.94 6.57 -1.82
CA ILE A 32 19.60 6.25 -1.35
C ILE A 32 18.59 7.33 -1.75
N GLY A 33 17.39 6.90 -2.08
CA GLY A 33 16.28 7.78 -2.41
C GLY A 33 14.94 7.11 -2.17
N TRP A 34 13.84 7.88 -2.19
CA TRP A 34 12.50 7.38 -1.91
C TRP A 34 11.77 7.08 -3.21
N GLY A 35 11.46 5.82 -3.45
CA GLY A 35 10.69 5.31 -4.59
C GLY A 35 10.89 6.08 -5.89
N HIS A 36 9.81 6.44 -6.55
CA HIS A 36 9.83 7.29 -7.75
C HIS A 36 9.76 8.80 -7.47
N LYS A 37 9.86 9.22 -6.20
CA LYS A 37 9.95 10.65 -5.85
C LYS A 37 11.25 11.26 -6.39
N LYS A 38 11.36 12.59 -6.32
CA LYS A 38 12.55 13.34 -6.80
C LYS A 38 13.86 12.81 -6.21
N SER A 39 13.85 12.37 -4.94
CA SER A 39 15.04 11.80 -4.28
C SER A 39 15.43 10.45 -4.87
N GLY A 40 14.50 9.57 -5.19
CA GLY A 40 14.77 8.30 -5.85
C GLY A 40 15.34 8.48 -7.26
N LYS A 41 14.72 9.34 -8.07
CA LYS A 41 15.23 9.69 -9.41
C LYS A 41 16.64 10.24 -9.35
N ARG A 42 16.92 11.15 -8.38
CA ARG A 42 18.25 11.71 -8.17
C ARG A 42 19.26 10.67 -7.69
N ALA A 43 18.86 9.74 -6.81
CA ALA A 43 19.75 8.68 -6.36
C ALA A 43 20.19 7.79 -7.51
N LYS A 44 19.27 7.35 -8.38
CA LYS A 44 19.56 6.58 -9.60
C LYS A 44 20.49 7.34 -10.53
N PHE A 45 20.19 8.61 -10.82
CA PHE A 45 21.00 9.45 -11.70
C PHE A 45 22.45 9.60 -11.19
N LEU A 46 22.62 9.92 -9.90
CA LEU A 46 23.96 10.05 -9.31
C LEU A 46 24.69 8.70 -9.24
N ALA A 47 23.98 7.61 -8.96
CA ALA A 47 24.57 6.27 -8.99
C ALA A 47 25.15 5.93 -10.36
N THR A 48 24.44 6.26 -11.44
CA THR A 48 24.91 6.07 -12.81
C THR A 48 26.17 6.89 -13.09
N ILE A 49 26.18 8.20 -12.75
CA ILE A 49 27.33 9.08 -13.01
C ILE A 49 28.59 8.64 -12.25
N PHE A 50 28.40 8.25 -10.99
CA PHE A 50 29.54 7.91 -10.12
C PHE A 50 29.86 6.41 -10.07
N HIS A 51 29.22 5.59 -10.91
CA HIS A 51 29.35 4.13 -10.93
C HIS A 51 29.20 3.51 -9.52
N GLN A 52 28.19 3.97 -8.79
CA GLN A 52 27.89 3.55 -7.41
C GLN A 52 26.56 2.80 -7.34
N PRO A 53 26.37 1.87 -6.39
CA PRO A 53 25.08 1.24 -6.17
C PRO A 53 24.05 2.26 -5.65
N TYR A 54 22.77 1.95 -5.85
CA TYR A 54 21.66 2.70 -5.27
C TYR A 54 20.69 1.76 -4.53
N LEU A 55 19.93 2.34 -3.62
CA LEU A 55 18.79 1.72 -2.97
C LEU A 55 17.59 2.67 -3.04
N LEU A 56 16.47 2.14 -3.43
CA LEU A 56 15.20 2.81 -3.28
C LEU A 56 14.52 2.33 -2.01
N LEU A 57 13.99 3.29 -1.26
CA LEU A 57 13.28 3.05 -0.01
C LEU A 57 11.80 3.35 -0.22
N GLU A 58 10.95 2.60 0.47
CA GLU A 58 9.51 2.86 0.55
C GLU A 58 8.98 2.43 1.92
N ASP A 59 7.76 2.87 2.26
CA ASP A 59 7.08 2.44 3.47
C ASP A 59 6.93 0.90 3.48
N GLY A 60 7.19 0.29 4.62
CA GLY A 60 6.98 -1.14 4.82
C GLY A 60 5.50 -1.52 4.82
N PHE A 61 5.21 -2.80 4.61
CA PHE A 61 3.84 -3.32 4.58
C PHE A 61 3.11 -3.20 5.93
N LEU A 62 3.84 -3.31 7.04
CA LEU A 62 3.40 -2.93 8.39
C LEU A 62 4.20 -1.70 8.80
N ARG A 63 3.68 -0.51 8.45
CA ARG A 63 4.50 0.70 8.50
C ARG A 63 4.63 1.31 9.90
N SER A 64 3.51 1.58 10.55
CA SER A 64 3.51 2.39 11.78
C SER A 64 2.19 2.31 12.54
N LEU A 65 2.19 2.90 13.75
CA LEU A 65 0.96 3.05 14.54
C LEU A 65 0.00 4.07 13.93
N GLY A 66 0.50 5.12 13.29
CA GLY A 66 -0.32 6.14 12.67
C GLY A 66 0.22 6.62 11.33
N LEU A 67 -0.44 7.61 10.71
CA LEU A 67 -0.08 8.12 9.40
C LEU A 67 1.25 8.87 9.42
N GLY A 68 2.04 8.70 8.36
CA GLY A 68 3.31 9.41 8.18
C GLY A 68 3.14 10.93 8.06
N VAL A 69 2.02 11.38 7.53
CA VAL A 69 1.67 12.82 7.44
C VAL A 69 1.43 13.45 8.81
N ASP A 70 1.07 12.66 9.81
CA ASP A 70 0.92 13.08 11.21
C ASP A 70 2.23 12.98 12.02
N GLY A 71 3.33 12.62 11.34
CA GLY A 71 4.65 12.54 11.95
C GLY A 71 4.99 11.19 12.58
N TYR A 72 4.12 10.18 12.47
CA TYR A 72 4.43 8.83 12.96
C TYR A 72 5.60 8.22 12.17
N PRO A 73 6.62 7.73 12.89
CA PRO A 73 7.80 7.16 12.26
C PRO A 73 7.52 5.80 11.65
N PRO A 74 8.18 5.45 10.53
CA PRO A 74 8.15 4.09 10.03
C PRO A 74 8.86 3.14 11.01
N LEU A 75 8.23 1.99 11.28
CA LEU A 75 8.80 0.89 12.05
C LEU A 75 9.41 -0.17 11.12
N SER A 76 8.98 -0.20 9.87
CA SER A 76 9.53 -1.02 8.82
C SER A 76 9.65 -0.24 7.51
N MET A 77 10.47 -0.74 6.60
CA MET A 77 10.64 -0.17 5.27
C MET A 77 10.96 -1.26 4.25
N VAL A 78 10.55 -1.02 3.02
CA VAL A 78 11.00 -1.77 1.85
C VAL A 78 12.28 -1.14 1.33
N VAL A 79 13.25 -2.00 1.00
CA VAL A 79 14.53 -1.63 0.38
C VAL A 79 14.66 -2.38 -0.92
N ASP A 80 14.84 -1.66 -2.02
CA ASP A 80 14.93 -2.25 -3.35
C ASP A 80 16.17 -1.76 -4.09
N LYS A 81 16.96 -2.68 -4.64
CA LYS A 81 18.17 -2.40 -5.40
C LYS A 81 17.95 -2.40 -6.93
N LEU A 82 16.79 -2.83 -7.40
CA LEU A 82 16.47 -2.96 -8.83
C LEU A 82 15.44 -1.92 -9.26
N GLY A 83 14.28 -1.93 -8.62
CA GLY A 83 13.14 -1.11 -8.94
C GLY A 83 12.45 -0.55 -7.70
N ILE A 84 11.16 -0.74 -7.62
CA ILE A 84 10.34 -0.57 -6.43
C ILE A 84 9.07 -1.43 -6.62
N TYR A 85 8.61 -2.08 -5.57
CA TYR A 85 7.59 -3.13 -5.64
C TYR A 85 6.26 -2.72 -6.31
N TYR A 86 5.88 -1.46 -6.24
CA TYR A 86 4.64 -0.96 -6.85
C TYR A 86 4.79 -0.53 -8.32
N ASP A 87 6.00 -0.58 -8.88
CA ASP A 87 6.24 -0.29 -10.31
C ASP A 87 6.28 -1.59 -11.11
N THR A 88 5.15 -1.95 -11.70
CA THR A 88 5.00 -3.18 -12.49
C THR A 88 5.47 -3.03 -13.94
N THR A 89 6.02 -1.87 -14.32
CA THR A 89 6.59 -1.64 -15.66
C THR A 89 8.04 -2.13 -15.78
N ARG A 90 8.66 -2.55 -14.68
CA ARG A 90 10.05 -3.03 -14.62
C ARG A 90 10.26 -3.94 -13.41
N PRO A 91 11.28 -4.81 -13.45
CA PRO A 91 11.57 -5.73 -12.35
C PRO A 91 11.83 -5.00 -11.03
N SER A 92 11.39 -5.62 -9.93
CA SER A 92 11.70 -5.25 -8.56
C SER A 92 12.40 -6.39 -7.82
N THR A 93 13.04 -6.08 -6.69
CA THR A 93 13.61 -7.15 -5.84
C THR A 93 12.53 -8.08 -5.31
N LEU A 94 11.35 -7.55 -4.94
CA LEU A 94 10.22 -8.36 -4.49
C LEU A 94 9.75 -9.33 -5.58
N GLU A 95 9.56 -8.85 -6.81
CA GLU A 95 9.17 -9.69 -7.93
C GLU A 95 10.17 -10.85 -8.17
N GLN A 96 11.47 -10.53 -8.12
CA GLN A 96 12.49 -11.60 -8.26
C GLN A 96 12.43 -12.65 -7.15
N LEU A 97 12.15 -12.24 -5.90
CA LEU A 97 11.99 -13.16 -4.78
C LEU A 97 10.75 -14.05 -4.95
N VAL A 98 9.64 -13.47 -5.41
CA VAL A 98 8.41 -14.24 -5.70
C VAL A 98 8.65 -15.24 -6.83
N LEU A 99 9.29 -14.83 -7.93
CA LEU A 99 9.60 -15.70 -9.08
C LEU A 99 10.60 -16.80 -8.74
N ALA A 100 11.51 -16.56 -7.81
CA ALA A 100 12.45 -17.60 -7.35
C ALA A 100 11.75 -18.75 -6.61
N GLY A 101 10.55 -18.51 -6.05
CA GLY A 101 9.76 -19.52 -5.37
C GLY A 101 10.38 -20.04 -4.06
N GLU A 102 11.48 -19.45 -3.62
CA GLU A 102 12.13 -19.81 -2.35
C GLU A 102 11.36 -19.20 -1.19
N CYS A 103 10.53 -20.00 -0.51
CA CYS A 103 9.73 -19.56 0.62
C CYS A 103 9.89 -20.51 1.81
N ASP A 104 10.12 -19.95 2.99
CA ASP A 104 9.92 -20.66 4.25
C ASP A 104 8.42 -20.62 4.58
N GLU A 105 7.71 -21.68 4.20
CA GLU A 105 6.25 -21.80 4.37
C GLU A 105 5.83 -21.71 5.85
N LEU A 106 6.62 -22.25 6.77
CA LEU A 106 6.32 -22.20 8.20
C LEU A 106 6.44 -20.75 8.72
N LEU A 107 7.47 -20.03 8.30
CA LEU A 107 7.65 -18.63 8.65
C LEU A 107 6.55 -17.76 8.02
N ALA A 108 6.20 -18.00 6.77
CA ALA A 108 5.15 -17.29 6.06
C ALA A 108 3.79 -17.47 6.76
N GLU A 109 3.42 -18.72 7.09
CA GLU A 109 2.16 -18.99 7.78
C GLU A 109 2.14 -18.41 9.21
N LYS A 110 3.25 -18.47 9.93
CA LYS A 110 3.39 -17.81 11.24
C LYS A 110 3.22 -16.30 11.12
N ALA A 111 3.84 -15.67 10.13
CA ALA A 111 3.70 -14.23 9.89
C ALA A 111 2.26 -13.86 9.53
N ARG A 112 1.62 -14.59 8.61
CA ARG A 112 0.21 -14.42 8.24
C ARG A 112 -0.70 -14.54 9.48
N SER A 113 -0.52 -15.60 10.26
CA SER A 113 -1.30 -15.83 11.48
C SER A 113 -1.16 -14.68 12.48
N GLN A 114 0.05 -14.18 12.72
CA GLN A 114 0.27 -13.04 13.62
C GLN A 114 -0.41 -11.77 13.08
N ILE A 115 -0.30 -11.47 11.79
CA ILE A 115 -0.94 -10.32 11.16
C ILE A 115 -2.46 -10.38 11.32
N VAL A 116 -3.06 -11.53 11.00
CA VAL A 116 -4.53 -11.71 11.02
C VAL A 116 -5.07 -11.77 12.44
N THR A 117 -4.37 -12.45 13.36
CA THR A 117 -4.80 -12.58 14.78
C THR A 117 -4.75 -11.25 15.51
N HIS A 118 -3.66 -10.51 15.33
CA HIS A 118 -3.47 -9.20 15.97
C HIS A 118 -4.02 -8.03 15.14
N GLN A 119 -4.71 -8.33 14.04
CA GLN A 119 -5.35 -7.35 13.16
C GLN A 119 -4.39 -6.23 12.72
N LEU A 120 -3.16 -6.61 12.35
CA LEU A 120 -2.12 -5.67 11.94
C LEU A 120 -2.32 -5.23 10.49
N SER A 121 -2.27 -3.93 10.24
CA SER A 121 -2.38 -3.30 8.92
C SER A 121 -1.20 -2.36 8.68
N LYS A 122 -1.15 -1.76 7.51
CA LYS A 122 -0.14 -0.74 7.17
C LYS A 122 -0.10 0.39 8.19
N TYR A 123 -1.27 0.85 8.63
CA TYR A 123 -1.44 1.88 9.66
C TYR A 123 -2.36 1.34 10.76
N ASN A 124 -1.90 1.36 11.98
CA ASN A 124 -2.59 0.78 13.14
C ASN A 124 -3.15 1.89 14.05
N GLN A 125 -3.88 2.84 13.44
CA GLN A 125 -4.40 4.03 14.12
C GLN A 125 -5.54 3.74 15.08
N THR A 126 -6.29 2.67 14.81
CA THR A 126 -7.48 2.30 15.58
C THR A 126 -7.49 0.80 15.82
N LEU A 127 -7.97 0.43 17.00
CA LEU A 127 -8.26 -0.94 17.40
C LEU A 127 -9.78 -1.21 17.43
N VAL A 128 -10.58 -0.25 16.94
CA VAL A 128 -12.04 -0.41 16.89
C VAL A 128 -12.39 -1.42 15.82
N ASP A 129 -13.09 -2.47 16.20
CA ASP A 129 -13.58 -3.46 15.26
C ASP A 129 -14.77 -2.91 14.46
N TYR A 130 -14.89 -3.39 13.24
CA TYR A 130 -16.07 -3.14 12.43
C TYR A 130 -17.16 -4.14 12.84
N GLU A 131 -18.32 -3.62 13.25
CA GLU A 131 -19.49 -4.40 13.54
C GLU A 131 -20.48 -4.30 12.37
N LYS A 132 -20.85 -5.44 11.82
CA LYS A 132 -21.82 -5.53 10.74
C LYS A 132 -23.22 -5.31 11.32
N GLU A 133 -23.98 -4.37 10.74
CA GLU A 133 -25.30 -3.96 11.27
C GLU A 133 -26.42 -4.98 10.99
N ASP A 134 -26.26 -5.78 9.93
CA ASP A 134 -27.26 -6.74 9.42
C ASP A 134 -26.55 -7.97 8.83
N ASP A 135 -27.33 -8.96 8.39
CA ASP A 135 -26.84 -10.19 7.76
C ASP A 135 -26.72 -10.07 6.23
N GLU A 136 -26.94 -8.90 5.63
CA GLU A 136 -26.82 -8.72 4.18
C GLU A 136 -25.40 -9.01 3.72
N PRO A 137 -25.20 -9.67 2.55
CA PRO A 137 -23.88 -9.84 1.96
C PRO A 137 -23.19 -8.48 1.77
N LEU A 138 -21.93 -8.37 2.21
CA LEU A 138 -21.16 -7.14 2.16
C LEU A 138 -19.98 -7.30 1.22
N VAL A 139 -19.80 -6.36 0.29
CA VAL A 139 -18.67 -6.30 -0.62
C VAL A 139 -17.91 -5.00 -0.40
N LEU A 140 -16.60 -5.08 -0.34
CA LEU A 140 -15.73 -3.92 -0.08
C LEU A 140 -15.10 -3.41 -1.36
N VAL A 141 -15.29 -2.14 -1.65
CA VAL A 141 -14.61 -1.38 -2.72
C VAL A 141 -13.65 -0.39 -2.05
N ILE A 142 -12.38 -0.43 -2.44
CA ILE A 142 -11.35 0.35 -1.78
C ILE A 142 -10.98 1.56 -2.64
N ASP A 143 -11.28 2.77 -2.13
CA ASP A 143 -10.79 4.02 -2.68
C ASP A 143 -9.32 4.25 -2.33
N GLN A 144 -8.62 5.04 -3.15
CA GLN A 144 -7.23 5.45 -2.93
C GLN A 144 -7.10 6.97 -3.05
N THR A 145 -5.98 7.51 -2.60
CA THR A 145 -5.69 8.94 -2.79
C THR A 145 -5.42 9.25 -4.25
N PHE A 146 -6.02 10.31 -4.76
CA PHE A 146 -5.77 10.78 -6.12
C PHE A 146 -4.29 11.10 -6.33
N GLY A 147 -3.73 10.62 -7.45
CA GLY A 147 -2.31 10.78 -7.76
C GLY A 147 -1.37 9.84 -7.00
N ASP A 148 -1.88 8.78 -6.37
CA ASP A 148 -1.04 7.74 -5.78
C ASP A 148 -0.12 7.12 -6.82
N MET A 149 1.16 7.01 -6.48
CA MET A 149 2.18 6.45 -7.38
C MET A 149 1.92 4.97 -7.66
N ALA A 150 1.35 4.22 -6.71
CA ALA A 150 0.99 2.82 -6.91
C ALA A 150 -0.09 2.65 -7.99
N VAL A 151 -1.03 3.58 -8.11
CA VAL A 151 -2.03 3.58 -9.18
C VAL A 151 -1.33 3.78 -10.53
N LYS A 152 -0.54 4.84 -10.68
CA LYS A 152 0.16 5.16 -11.92
C LYS A 152 1.10 4.05 -12.37
N TYR A 153 1.91 3.53 -11.47
CA TYR A 153 2.92 2.50 -11.78
C TYR A 153 2.37 1.08 -11.73
N GLY A 154 1.18 0.90 -11.17
CA GLY A 154 0.35 -0.30 -11.31
C GLY A 154 -0.55 -0.25 -12.55
N GLN A 155 -0.18 0.56 -13.57
CA GLN A 155 -0.80 0.64 -14.89
C GLN A 155 -2.30 0.99 -14.84
N ALA A 156 -2.71 1.85 -13.92
CA ALA A 156 -4.09 2.28 -13.74
C ALA A 156 -4.24 3.80 -13.65
N ASP A 157 -5.46 4.26 -13.79
CA ASP A 157 -5.89 5.65 -13.73
C ASP A 157 -7.32 5.77 -13.13
N ALA A 158 -7.94 6.94 -13.26
CA ALA A 158 -9.27 7.20 -12.71
C ALA A 158 -10.36 6.34 -13.35
N GLU A 159 -10.23 5.96 -14.63
CA GLU A 159 -11.21 5.12 -15.32
C GLU A 159 -11.29 3.72 -14.68
N HIS A 160 -10.17 3.17 -14.23
CA HIS A 160 -10.12 1.88 -13.55
C HIS A 160 -10.91 1.87 -12.24
N PHE A 161 -10.98 3.01 -11.52
CA PHE A 161 -11.83 3.13 -10.33
C PHE A 161 -13.31 3.10 -10.71
N THR A 162 -13.71 3.80 -11.79
CA THR A 162 -15.08 3.76 -12.30
C THR A 162 -15.48 2.34 -12.72
N GLN A 163 -14.63 1.67 -13.49
CA GLN A 163 -14.84 0.28 -13.91
C GLN A 163 -14.92 -0.68 -12.72
N MET A 164 -14.08 -0.49 -11.71
CA MET A 164 -14.08 -1.27 -10.48
C MET A 164 -15.42 -1.18 -9.74
N LEU A 165 -15.94 0.01 -9.54
CA LEU A 165 -17.22 0.20 -8.85
C LEU A 165 -18.38 -0.36 -9.67
N GLN A 166 -18.40 -0.14 -10.99
CA GLN A 166 -19.41 -0.70 -11.90
C GLN A 166 -19.41 -2.23 -11.86
N ALA A 167 -18.23 -2.86 -11.88
CA ALA A 167 -18.10 -4.32 -11.78
C ALA A 167 -18.58 -4.83 -10.41
N ALA A 168 -18.19 -4.16 -9.33
CA ALA A 168 -18.63 -4.52 -7.99
C ALA A 168 -20.16 -4.51 -7.87
N ILE A 169 -20.84 -3.50 -8.43
CA ILE A 169 -22.30 -3.38 -8.46
C ILE A 169 -22.92 -4.49 -9.33
N ALA A 170 -22.42 -4.67 -10.54
CA ALA A 170 -22.98 -5.63 -11.50
C ALA A 170 -22.84 -7.09 -11.07
N GLU A 171 -21.68 -7.44 -10.49
CA GLU A 171 -21.38 -8.79 -10.04
C GLU A 171 -22.06 -9.16 -8.71
N ASN A 172 -22.50 -8.18 -7.93
CA ASN A 172 -23.05 -8.41 -6.58
C ASN A 172 -24.40 -7.67 -6.39
N PRO A 173 -25.44 -7.96 -7.21
CA PRO A 173 -26.70 -7.21 -7.22
C PRO A 173 -27.48 -7.30 -5.88
N ASN A 174 -27.24 -8.34 -5.10
CA ASN A 174 -27.91 -8.59 -3.82
C ASN A 174 -27.03 -8.27 -2.61
N ALA A 175 -25.91 -7.58 -2.80
CA ALA A 175 -24.99 -7.22 -1.72
C ALA A 175 -24.97 -5.70 -1.50
N LYS A 176 -24.70 -5.32 -0.27
CA LYS A 176 -24.33 -3.96 0.10
C LYS A 176 -22.89 -3.69 -0.37
N ILE A 177 -22.69 -2.66 -1.17
CA ILE A 177 -21.37 -2.26 -1.68
C ILE A 177 -20.81 -1.16 -0.78
N LEU A 178 -19.82 -1.49 0.02
CA LEU A 178 -19.20 -0.55 0.94
C LEU A 178 -17.96 0.08 0.31
N VAL A 179 -18.02 1.36 -0.01
CA VAL A 179 -16.87 2.12 -0.56
C VAL A 179 -16.08 2.71 0.61
N LYS A 180 -14.91 2.12 0.88
CA LYS A 180 -14.03 2.60 1.96
C LYS A 180 -13.11 3.69 1.47
N THR A 181 -13.26 4.87 2.05
CA THR A 181 -12.42 6.03 1.77
C THR A 181 -11.06 5.94 2.47
N HIS A 182 -10.00 6.38 1.80
CA HIS A 182 -8.64 6.38 2.35
C HIS A 182 -8.52 7.36 3.54
N PRO A 183 -7.75 7.03 4.60
CA PRO A 183 -7.58 7.91 5.77
C PRO A 183 -7.09 9.33 5.46
N ASP A 184 -6.20 9.51 4.49
CA ASP A 184 -5.73 10.83 4.05
C ASP A 184 -6.84 11.67 3.39
N VAL A 185 -7.83 11.02 2.76
CA VAL A 185 -9.00 11.69 2.18
C VAL A 185 -9.96 12.11 3.29
N LEU A 186 -10.20 11.23 4.26
CA LEU A 186 -11.05 11.52 5.43
C LEU A 186 -10.52 12.71 6.23
N SER A 187 -9.21 12.80 6.38
CA SER A 187 -8.57 13.92 7.08
C SER A 187 -8.57 15.24 6.28
N GLY A 188 -9.13 15.26 5.06
CA GLY A 188 -9.14 16.41 4.17
C GLY A 188 -7.77 16.79 3.59
N LYS A 189 -6.75 15.95 3.80
CA LYS A 189 -5.38 16.21 3.33
C LYS A 189 -5.19 15.87 1.85
N LYS A 190 -6.03 15.00 1.31
CA LYS A 190 -5.99 14.56 -0.08
C LYS A 190 -7.39 14.34 -0.64
N GLN A 191 -7.49 14.22 -1.96
CA GLN A 191 -8.71 13.84 -2.68
C GLN A 191 -8.69 12.34 -2.97
N GLY A 192 -9.87 11.68 -2.96
CA GLY A 192 -10.07 10.31 -3.44
C GLY A 192 -10.45 10.28 -4.92
N TYR A 193 -10.72 9.09 -5.42
CA TYR A 193 -11.25 8.89 -6.78
C TYR A 193 -12.77 8.89 -6.80
N PHE A 194 -13.43 8.60 -5.68
CA PHE A 194 -14.89 8.64 -5.55
C PHE A 194 -15.34 9.87 -4.75
N SER A 195 -16.52 10.38 -5.11
CA SER A 195 -17.18 11.49 -4.42
C SER A 195 -18.52 11.03 -3.86
N PRO A 196 -18.74 11.08 -2.54
CA PRO A 196 -20.03 10.72 -1.93
C PRO A 196 -21.23 11.55 -2.43
N ASN A 197 -20.96 12.69 -3.09
CA ASN A 197 -21.99 13.61 -3.58
C ASN A 197 -22.52 13.22 -4.98
N GLU A 198 -21.98 12.20 -5.61
CA GLU A 198 -22.47 11.68 -6.88
C GLU A 198 -23.65 10.75 -6.69
N ASN A 199 -24.42 10.53 -7.77
CA ASN A 199 -25.59 9.68 -7.76
C ASN A 199 -25.16 8.21 -7.94
N TYR A 200 -25.33 7.40 -6.89
CA TYR A 200 -25.04 5.97 -6.91
C TYR A 200 -26.33 5.14 -6.68
N PRO A 201 -26.37 3.86 -7.09
CA PRO A 201 -27.43 2.95 -6.70
C PRO A 201 -27.59 2.86 -5.18
N SER A 202 -28.80 2.54 -4.72
CA SER A 202 -29.17 2.52 -3.29
C SER A 202 -28.38 1.52 -2.45
N ASN A 203 -27.79 0.51 -3.07
CA ASN A 203 -26.93 -0.48 -2.39
C ASN A 203 -25.45 -0.04 -2.26
N VAL A 204 -25.08 1.15 -2.77
CA VAL A 204 -23.73 1.70 -2.62
C VAL A 204 -23.69 2.65 -1.42
N HIS A 205 -22.81 2.35 -0.46
CA HIS A 205 -22.64 3.10 0.77
C HIS A 205 -21.20 3.54 0.95
N PHE A 206 -21.00 4.81 1.26
CA PHE A 206 -19.66 5.33 1.58
C PHE A 206 -19.35 5.15 3.05
N PHE A 207 -18.19 4.60 3.34
CA PHE A 207 -17.74 4.31 4.68
C PHE A 207 -16.48 5.09 5.03
N SER A 208 -16.57 5.88 6.07
CA SER A 208 -15.53 6.80 6.50
C SER A 208 -15.10 6.63 7.97
N GLU A 209 -15.72 5.70 8.67
CA GLU A 209 -15.43 5.50 10.09
C GLU A 209 -14.02 4.92 10.31
N PRO A 210 -13.36 5.34 11.40
CA PRO A 210 -12.02 4.85 11.75
C PRO A 210 -12.11 3.48 12.42
N VAL A 211 -12.22 2.41 11.63
CA VAL A 211 -12.18 1.02 12.10
C VAL A 211 -10.90 0.32 11.68
N ASN A 212 -10.57 -0.77 12.35
CA ASN A 212 -9.45 -1.61 11.98
C ASN A 212 -9.69 -2.25 10.61
N PRO A 213 -8.76 -2.10 9.63
CA PRO A 213 -8.96 -2.63 8.28
C PRO A 213 -9.13 -4.14 8.21
N ILE A 214 -8.39 -4.89 9.03
CA ILE A 214 -8.47 -6.36 9.06
C ILE A 214 -9.82 -6.83 9.64
N SER A 215 -10.32 -6.14 10.66
CA SER A 215 -11.63 -6.40 11.21
C SER A 215 -12.72 -6.22 10.15
N LEU A 216 -12.72 -5.10 9.43
CA LEU A 216 -13.64 -4.85 8.31
C LEU A 216 -13.53 -5.94 7.22
N ILE A 217 -12.30 -6.28 6.80
CA ILE A 217 -12.07 -7.29 5.75
C ILE A 217 -12.62 -8.67 6.18
N LYS A 218 -12.57 -9.02 7.45
CA LYS A 218 -13.13 -10.29 7.95
C LYS A 218 -14.64 -10.42 7.71
N THR A 219 -15.38 -9.30 7.70
CA THR A 219 -16.85 -9.29 7.58
C THR A 219 -17.37 -9.28 6.15
N VAL A 220 -16.53 -9.01 5.15
CA VAL A 220 -16.94 -8.92 3.75
C VAL A 220 -16.78 -10.25 3.01
N GLU A 221 -17.56 -10.43 1.93
CA GLU A 221 -17.49 -11.61 1.08
C GLU A 221 -16.35 -11.51 0.05
N LYS A 222 -16.12 -10.30 -0.49
CA LYS A 222 -15.17 -10.04 -1.56
C LYS A 222 -14.64 -8.60 -1.46
N VAL A 223 -13.41 -8.40 -1.93
CA VAL A 223 -12.77 -7.08 -1.98
C VAL A 223 -12.42 -6.70 -3.42
N TYR A 224 -12.76 -5.47 -3.79
CA TYR A 224 -12.39 -4.84 -5.05
C TYR A 224 -11.39 -3.72 -4.78
N CYS A 225 -10.28 -3.70 -5.48
CA CYS A 225 -9.28 -2.63 -5.38
C CYS A 225 -8.60 -2.37 -6.73
N VAL A 226 -7.99 -1.19 -6.88
CA VAL A 226 -7.13 -0.94 -8.03
C VAL A 226 -5.72 -1.45 -7.74
N THR A 227 -5.03 -0.83 -6.79
CA THR A 227 -3.66 -1.23 -6.39
C THR A 227 -3.43 -1.13 -4.89
N SER A 228 -4.49 -0.96 -4.11
CA SER A 228 -4.40 -0.77 -2.67
C SER A 228 -3.80 -1.98 -1.95
N GLN A 229 -2.91 -1.73 -0.99
CA GLN A 229 -2.38 -2.77 -0.11
C GLN A 229 -3.47 -3.50 0.69
N MET A 230 -4.63 -2.89 0.93
CA MET A 230 -5.76 -3.60 1.56
C MET A 230 -6.22 -4.81 0.76
N GLY A 231 -6.00 -4.86 -0.58
CA GLY A 231 -6.20 -6.07 -1.37
C GLY A 231 -5.28 -7.21 -0.92
N PHE A 232 -4.01 -6.93 -0.66
CA PHE A 232 -3.09 -7.92 -0.09
C PHE A 232 -3.51 -8.34 1.34
N GLU A 233 -3.92 -7.40 2.16
CA GLU A 233 -4.44 -7.68 3.51
C GLU A 233 -5.67 -8.59 3.44
N ALA A 234 -6.52 -8.43 2.42
CA ALA A 234 -7.67 -9.31 2.19
C ALA A 234 -7.24 -10.73 1.80
N LEU A 235 -6.22 -10.90 0.96
CA LEU A 235 -5.65 -12.21 0.65
C LEU A 235 -5.09 -12.89 1.90
N LEU A 236 -4.42 -12.16 2.80
CA LEU A 236 -3.93 -12.71 4.08
C LEU A 236 -5.06 -13.23 4.97
N VAL A 237 -6.23 -12.58 4.94
CA VAL A 237 -7.45 -13.01 5.65
C VAL A 237 -8.12 -14.19 4.95
N GLY A 238 -7.79 -14.47 3.69
CA GLY A 238 -8.41 -15.52 2.88
C GLY A 238 -9.65 -15.06 2.11
N LYS A 239 -9.81 -13.76 1.87
CA LYS A 239 -10.93 -13.22 1.09
C LYS A 239 -10.58 -13.14 -0.39
N PRO A 240 -11.56 -13.41 -1.30
CA PRO A 240 -11.39 -13.17 -2.72
C PRO A 240 -11.12 -11.69 -3.02
N VAL A 241 -10.18 -11.43 -3.94
CA VAL A 241 -9.81 -10.07 -4.35
C VAL A 241 -9.89 -9.94 -5.85
N VAL A 242 -10.52 -8.86 -6.31
CA VAL A 242 -10.54 -8.46 -7.74
C VAL A 242 -9.75 -7.17 -7.88
N THR A 243 -8.78 -7.15 -8.79
CA THR A 243 -7.93 -5.99 -9.03
C THR A 243 -8.22 -5.35 -10.39
N PHE A 244 -8.23 -4.03 -10.45
CA PHE A 244 -8.44 -3.23 -11.67
C PHE A 244 -7.17 -2.52 -12.15
N GLY A 245 -6.10 -2.62 -11.43
CA GLY A 245 -4.74 -2.33 -11.85
C GLY A 245 -3.88 -3.58 -11.71
N VAL A 246 -2.57 -3.40 -11.78
CA VAL A 246 -1.59 -4.49 -11.60
C VAL A 246 -0.82 -4.22 -10.30
N PRO A 247 -1.37 -4.54 -9.12
CA PRO A 247 -0.61 -4.46 -7.88
C PRO A 247 0.41 -5.60 -7.80
N TRP A 248 1.43 -5.42 -6.99
CA TRP A 248 2.53 -6.38 -6.82
C TRP A 248 2.10 -7.78 -6.38
N PHE A 249 0.90 -7.92 -5.84
CA PHE A 249 0.34 -9.20 -5.37
C PHE A 249 -0.65 -9.84 -6.36
N ALA A 250 -0.87 -9.26 -7.54
CA ALA A 250 -1.78 -9.81 -8.54
C ALA A 250 -1.02 -10.57 -9.64
N GLY A 251 -1.62 -11.66 -10.15
CA GLY A 251 -1.10 -12.41 -11.29
C GLY A 251 -0.12 -13.53 -10.93
N TRP A 252 -0.01 -13.90 -9.69
CA TRP A 252 0.83 -15.00 -9.18
C TRP A 252 0.01 -16.25 -8.92
#